data_48a32c203f41894ce66496c98de96e76
#
_entry.id   48a32c203f41894ce66496c98de96e76
#
_cell.length_a   1.000
_cell.length_b   1.000
_cell.length_c   1.000
_cell.angle_alpha   90.00
_cell.angle_beta   90.00
_cell.angle_gamma   90.00
#
_symmetry.space_group_name_H-M   'P 1'
#
loop_
_entity.id
_entity.type
_entity.pdbx_description
1 polymer ?
#
loop_
_entity_poly.entity_id
_entity_poly.type
_entity_poly.pdbx_seq_one_letter_code
_entity_poly.pdbx_strand_id
1 'polypeptide(L)'
;MRLQKVYDDEIGELCDTINYMSDEISRTERMKNDFISSVSHELRTPLTAIDGWSETLLTGGGTNPEEVRQGLEIIHKESRRLTRMVEELLDFARMESGRMKLEVETFDLEMELYEAVYMYENLLAGSGMTLAYHTEETELYFMNGDRHRMKQVFLNIIDNAAKYGKSGGRIEIDLRHADKDIVVCVRDFGAGIPEAELPFVKERFYKGSSKERGSGIGLSITDEIVKLHGGKLEIRSKQGEGTAVYVSVPAIDVHTALGVETSIAAEENVDESL
;
A
#
# COMPACT_ATOMS: atom_id res chain seq x y z
N MET A 1 -1.09 -35.19 6.02
CA MET A 1 -1.02 -36.32 7.00
C MET A 1 -0.65 -35.71 8.34
N ARG A 2 -1.46 -35.89 9.39
CA ARG A 2 -1.15 -35.37 10.72
C ARG A 2 -0.52 -36.48 11.57
N LEU A 3 0.57 -36.16 12.27
CA LEU A 3 1.19 -37.06 13.24
C LEU A 3 0.31 -37.14 14.49
N GLN A 4 0.08 -38.35 15.00
CA GLN A 4 -0.62 -38.54 16.28
C GLN A 4 0.36 -38.36 17.44
N LYS A 5 0.05 -37.41 18.32
CA LYS A 5 0.74 -37.27 19.60
C LYS A 5 0.30 -38.41 20.51
N VAL A 6 1.25 -39.27 20.88
CA VAL A 6 0.97 -40.45 21.73
C VAL A 6 1.37 -40.21 23.18
N TYR A 7 2.42 -39.41 23.40
CA TYR A 7 2.96 -39.09 24.74
C TYR A 7 3.17 -37.58 24.88
N ASP A 8 3.13 -37.08 26.11
CA ASP A 8 3.38 -35.66 26.42
C ASP A 8 4.83 -35.50 26.88
N ASP A 9 5.75 -35.76 25.95
CA ASP A 9 7.18 -35.69 26.09
C ASP A 9 7.78 -34.89 24.93
N GLU A 10 9.11 -34.84 24.81
CA GLU A 10 9.84 -34.12 23.77
C GLU A 10 9.45 -34.58 22.35
N ILE A 11 9.09 -35.86 22.21
CA ILE A 11 8.59 -36.43 20.93
C ILE A 11 7.18 -35.92 20.65
N GLY A 12 6.36 -35.76 21.69
CA GLY A 12 5.04 -35.16 21.57
C GLY A 12 5.09 -33.70 21.12
N GLU A 13 5.98 -32.88 21.70
CA GLU A 13 6.22 -31.50 21.27
C GLU A 13 6.74 -31.42 19.84
N LEU A 14 7.62 -32.34 19.43
CA LEU A 14 8.09 -32.45 18.06
C LEU A 14 6.93 -32.76 17.09
N CYS A 15 6.04 -33.70 17.46
CA CYS A 15 4.85 -34.01 16.66
C CYS A 15 3.94 -32.77 16.49
N ASP A 16 3.70 -31.99 17.56
CA ASP A 16 2.91 -30.78 17.51
C ASP A 16 3.57 -29.73 16.61
N THR A 17 4.88 -29.55 16.72
CA THR A 17 5.66 -28.62 15.87
C THR A 17 5.59 -29.02 14.39
N ILE A 18 5.77 -30.31 14.05
CA ILE A 18 5.66 -30.79 12.66
C ILE A 18 4.24 -30.62 12.14
N ASN A 19 3.23 -30.91 12.94
CA ASN A 19 1.83 -30.70 12.54
C ASN A 19 1.55 -29.20 12.29
N TYR A 20 2.01 -28.32 13.16
CA TYR A 20 1.91 -26.87 12.98
C TYR A 20 2.59 -26.41 11.68
N MET A 21 3.83 -26.85 11.44
CA MET A 21 4.54 -26.53 10.19
C MET A 21 3.80 -27.06 8.94
N SER A 22 3.25 -28.28 9.02
CA SER A 22 2.46 -28.87 7.93
C SER A 22 1.19 -28.08 7.64
N ASP A 23 0.50 -27.61 8.69
CA ASP A 23 -0.70 -26.78 8.56
C ASP A 23 -0.36 -25.39 7.96
N GLU A 24 0.76 -24.76 8.38
CA GLU A 24 1.23 -23.49 7.83
C GLU A 24 1.65 -23.60 6.36
N ILE A 25 2.38 -24.66 5.99
CA ILE A 25 2.74 -24.91 4.59
C ILE A 25 1.48 -25.09 3.75
N SER A 26 0.54 -25.91 4.21
CA SER A 26 -0.72 -26.16 3.49
C SER A 26 -1.58 -24.90 3.36
N ARG A 27 -1.57 -24.02 4.36
CA ARG A 27 -2.24 -22.72 4.33
C ARG A 27 -1.60 -21.82 3.28
N THR A 28 -0.27 -21.70 3.29
CA THR A 28 0.49 -20.88 2.35
C THR A 28 0.30 -21.35 0.91
N GLU A 29 0.32 -22.67 0.67
CA GLU A 29 0.07 -23.24 -0.66
C GLU A 29 -1.36 -22.95 -1.16
N ARG A 30 -2.37 -23.06 -0.29
CA ARG A 30 -3.75 -22.69 -0.66
C ARG A 30 -3.85 -21.21 -1.02
N MET A 31 -3.33 -20.32 -0.16
CA MET A 31 -3.35 -18.88 -0.44
C MET A 31 -2.66 -18.53 -1.75
N LYS A 32 -1.51 -19.18 -2.06
CA LYS A 32 -0.81 -19.02 -3.34
C LYS A 32 -1.65 -19.48 -4.53
N ASN A 33 -2.32 -20.63 -4.42
CA ASN A 33 -3.18 -21.15 -5.50
C ASN A 33 -4.42 -20.26 -5.70
N ASP A 34 -5.04 -19.79 -4.62
CA ASP A 34 -6.16 -18.86 -4.66
C ASP A 34 -5.74 -17.51 -5.28
N PHE A 35 -4.54 -17.05 -4.97
CA PHE A 35 -3.95 -15.86 -5.58
C PHE A 35 -3.77 -16.03 -7.11
N ILE A 36 -3.15 -17.12 -7.56
CA ILE A 36 -2.96 -17.39 -8.99
C ILE A 36 -4.30 -17.43 -9.72
N SER A 37 -5.29 -18.10 -9.14
CA SER A 37 -6.64 -18.16 -9.67
C SER A 37 -7.27 -16.77 -9.76
N SER A 38 -7.16 -15.99 -8.68
CA SER A 38 -7.69 -14.62 -8.60
C SER A 38 -7.04 -13.70 -9.62
N VAL A 39 -5.70 -13.70 -9.72
CA VAL A 39 -4.96 -12.89 -10.72
C VAL A 39 -5.41 -13.25 -12.13
N SER A 40 -5.56 -14.56 -12.43
CA SER A 40 -6.04 -15.02 -13.73
C SER A 40 -7.44 -14.48 -14.06
N HIS A 41 -8.33 -14.44 -13.09
CA HIS A 41 -9.67 -13.86 -13.24
C HIS A 41 -9.62 -12.33 -13.40
N GLU A 42 -8.80 -11.66 -12.59
CA GLU A 42 -8.68 -10.19 -12.65
C GLU A 42 -7.98 -9.69 -13.92
N LEU A 43 -7.11 -10.49 -14.54
CA LEU A 43 -6.51 -10.20 -15.84
C LEU A 43 -7.51 -10.48 -16.98
N ARG A 44 -8.29 -11.55 -16.89
CA ARG A 44 -9.24 -11.93 -17.96
C ARG A 44 -10.33 -10.89 -18.16
N THR A 45 -10.87 -10.32 -17.09
CA THR A 45 -11.99 -9.37 -17.17
C THR A 45 -11.67 -8.12 -18.01
N PRO A 46 -10.57 -7.37 -17.73
CA PRO A 46 -10.19 -6.23 -18.54
C PRO A 46 -9.80 -6.62 -19.99
N LEU A 47 -9.14 -7.77 -20.19
CA LEU A 47 -8.82 -8.25 -21.53
C LEU A 47 -10.08 -8.52 -22.36
N THR A 48 -11.09 -9.15 -21.78
CA THR A 48 -12.38 -9.39 -22.46
C THR A 48 -13.08 -8.07 -22.81
N ALA A 49 -13.00 -7.07 -21.92
CA ALA A 49 -13.60 -5.75 -22.22
C ALA A 49 -12.85 -5.02 -23.34
N ILE A 50 -11.51 -5.05 -23.33
CA ILE A 50 -10.67 -4.46 -24.40
C ILE A 50 -10.97 -5.15 -25.73
N ASP A 51 -10.96 -6.47 -25.75
CA ASP A 51 -11.21 -7.27 -26.95
C ASP A 51 -12.60 -7.00 -27.53
N GLY A 52 -13.63 -7.08 -26.70
CA GLY A 52 -15.02 -6.84 -27.14
C GLY A 52 -15.25 -5.43 -27.70
N TRP A 53 -14.71 -4.39 -27.05
CA TRP A 53 -14.82 -3.03 -27.58
C TRP A 53 -13.98 -2.82 -28.82
N SER A 54 -12.79 -3.42 -28.89
CA SER A 54 -11.95 -3.37 -30.10
C SER A 54 -12.65 -4.03 -31.29
N GLU A 55 -13.26 -5.19 -31.10
CA GLU A 55 -14.03 -5.89 -32.12
C GLU A 55 -15.25 -5.06 -32.58
N THR A 56 -16.00 -4.48 -31.63
CA THR A 56 -17.14 -3.62 -31.89
C THR A 56 -16.73 -2.43 -32.76
N LEU A 57 -15.64 -1.74 -32.42
CA LEU A 57 -15.14 -0.59 -33.19
C LEU A 57 -14.63 -0.97 -34.59
N LEU A 58 -13.97 -2.13 -34.71
CA LEU A 58 -13.44 -2.63 -35.98
C LEU A 58 -14.54 -3.10 -36.95
N THR A 59 -15.63 -3.67 -36.43
CA THR A 59 -16.74 -4.18 -37.26
C THR A 59 -17.78 -3.11 -37.64
N GLY A 60 -17.51 -1.83 -37.34
CA GLY A 60 -18.38 -0.71 -37.67
C GLY A 60 -19.59 -0.55 -36.75
N GLY A 61 -19.59 -1.19 -35.57
CA GLY A 61 -20.63 -1.04 -34.54
C GLY A 61 -20.65 0.34 -33.89
N GLY A 62 -19.66 1.19 -34.11
CA GLY A 62 -19.62 2.58 -33.67
C GLY A 62 -20.03 3.56 -34.79
N THR A 63 -21.31 3.66 -35.09
CA THR A 63 -21.82 4.64 -36.06
C THR A 63 -21.95 6.05 -35.46
N ASN A 64 -21.97 6.14 -34.13
CA ASN A 64 -22.08 7.40 -33.40
C ASN A 64 -20.71 7.77 -32.79
N PRO A 65 -20.19 9.00 -33.03
CA PRO A 65 -18.92 9.47 -32.47
C PRO A 65 -18.86 9.31 -30.94
N GLU A 66 -19.98 9.42 -30.22
CA GLU A 66 -20.07 9.24 -28.79
C GLU A 66 -19.82 7.77 -28.35
N GLU A 67 -20.34 6.79 -29.09
CA GLU A 67 -20.08 5.36 -28.84
C GLU A 67 -18.61 5.00 -29.09
N VAL A 68 -18.01 5.58 -30.17
CA VAL A 68 -16.57 5.41 -30.43
C VAL A 68 -15.75 5.96 -29.30
N ARG A 69 -16.06 7.17 -28.81
CA ARG A 69 -15.39 7.80 -27.69
C ARG A 69 -15.48 6.95 -26.42
N GLN A 70 -16.69 6.50 -26.10
CA GLN A 70 -16.94 5.66 -24.93
C GLN A 70 -16.18 4.32 -25.01
N GLY A 71 -16.16 3.68 -26.17
CA GLY A 71 -15.38 2.44 -26.38
C GLY A 71 -13.89 2.65 -26.18
N LEU A 72 -13.33 3.73 -26.73
CA LEU A 72 -11.92 4.08 -26.56
C LEU A 72 -11.58 4.42 -25.10
N GLU A 73 -12.47 5.11 -24.38
CA GLU A 73 -12.30 5.41 -22.95
C GLU A 73 -12.26 4.13 -22.11
N ILE A 74 -13.13 3.16 -22.42
CA ILE A 74 -13.14 1.86 -21.72
C ILE A 74 -11.85 1.10 -22.01
N ILE A 75 -11.43 1.00 -23.27
CA ILE A 75 -10.18 0.34 -23.66
C ILE A 75 -8.99 0.99 -22.92
N HIS A 76 -8.92 2.32 -22.92
CA HIS A 76 -7.84 3.05 -22.25
C HIS A 76 -7.83 2.79 -20.74
N LYS A 77 -9.00 2.84 -20.10
CA LYS A 77 -9.16 2.59 -18.64
C LYS A 77 -8.71 1.18 -18.27
N GLU A 78 -9.18 0.16 -19.02
CA GLU A 78 -8.84 -1.23 -18.73
C GLU A 78 -7.37 -1.55 -19.05
N SER A 79 -6.80 -0.94 -20.09
CA SER A 79 -5.36 -1.04 -20.38
C SER A 79 -4.51 -0.49 -19.23
N ARG A 80 -4.84 0.70 -18.70
CA ARG A 80 -4.15 1.26 -17.53
C ARG A 80 -4.30 0.41 -16.28
N ARG A 81 -5.46 -0.23 -16.12
CA ARG A 81 -5.68 -1.16 -15.01
C ARG A 81 -4.77 -2.39 -15.13
N LEU A 82 -4.65 -2.95 -16.34
CA LEU A 82 -3.74 -4.08 -16.60
C LEU A 82 -2.28 -3.71 -16.34
N THR A 83 -1.83 -2.54 -16.80
CA THR A 83 -0.46 -2.06 -16.55
C THR A 83 -0.16 -2.03 -15.05
N ARG A 84 -1.02 -1.42 -14.24
CA ARG A 84 -0.85 -1.40 -12.78
C ARG A 84 -0.79 -2.79 -12.17
N MET A 85 -1.65 -3.71 -12.62
CA MET A 85 -1.66 -5.09 -12.11
C MET A 85 -0.37 -5.83 -12.44
N VAL A 86 0.18 -5.63 -13.65
CA VAL A 86 1.48 -6.21 -14.05
C VAL A 86 2.61 -5.62 -13.20
N GLU A 87 2.62 -4.31 -12.95
CA GLU A 87 3.59 -3.65 -12.06
C GLU A 87 3.53 -4.21 -10.63
N GLU A 88 2.34 -4.37 -10.07
CA GLU A 88 2.15 -5.01 -8.75
C GLU A 88 2.71 -6.44 -8.71
N LEU A 89 2.48 -7.23 -9.77
CA LEU A 89 3.01 -8.61 -9.87
C LEU A 89 4.54 -8.64 -9.99
N LEU A 90 5.13 -7.71 -10.75
CA LEU A 90 6.59 -7.59 -10.88
C LEU A 90 7.23 -7.16 -9.55
N ASP A 91 6.62 -6.21 -8.85
CA ASP A 91 7.08 -5.79 -7.53
C ASP A 91 6.97 -6.92 -6.51
N PHE A 92 5.86 -7.66 -6.55
CA PHE A 92 5.72 -8.87 -5.74
C PHE A 92 6.82 -9.91 -6.02
N ALA A 93 7.12 -10.18 -7.29
CA ALA A 93 8.17 -11.12 -7.66
C ALA A 93 9.58 -10.65 -7.23
N ARG A 94 9.85 -9.33 -7.27
CA ARG A 94 11.10 -8.74 -6.75
C ARG A 94 11.19 -8.87 -5.23
N MET A 95 10.09 -8.63 -4.51
CA MET A 95 9.99 -8.79 -3.07
C MET A 95 10.24 -10.25 -2.66
N GLU A 96 9.58 -11.22 -3.31
CA GLU A 96 9.72 -12.64 -3.04
C GLU A 96 11.18 -13.14 -3.23
N SER A 97 11.86 -12.61 -4.23
CA SER A 97 13.25 -12.98 -4.51
C SER A 97 14.28 -12.21 -3.66
N GLY A 98 13.86 -11.33 -2.75
CA GLY A 98 14.76 -10.46 -1.98
C GLY A 98 15.55 -9.48 -2.85
N ARG A 99 15.07 -9.20 -4.06
CA ARG A 99 15.75 -8.32 -5.03
C ARG A 99 15.16 -6.91 -5.10
N MET A 100 14.19 -6.59 -4.24
CA MET A 100 13.69 -5.23 -4.14
C MET A 100 14.80 -4.35 -3.56
N LYS A 101 15.24 -3.37 -4.35
CA LYS A 101 16.25 -2.37 -3.96
C LYS A 101 15.62 -1.01 -4.02
N LEU A 102 16.03 -0.13 -3.10
CA LEU A 102 15.62 1.28 -3.08
C LEU A 102 16.63 2.12 -3.86
N GLU A 103 16.12 3.08 -4.63
CA GLU A 103 16.88 4.18 -5.20
C GLU A 103 16.84 5.33 -4.19
N VAL A 104 17.79 5.31 -3.22
CA VAL A 104 17.76 6.21 -2.08
C VAL A 104 18.22 7.60 -2.46
N GLU A 105 17.38 8.60 -2.22
CA GLU A 105 17.66 10.03 -2.30
C GLU A 105 17.07 10.76 -1.09
N THR A 106 17.51 12.00 -0.86
CA THR A 106 16.89 12.88 0.12
C THR A 106 15.75 13.65 -0.53
N PHE A 107 14.55 13.58 0.04
CA PHE A 107 13.37 14.27 -0.49
C PHE A 107 12.39 14.64 0.62
N ASP A 108 11.50 15.57 0.32
CA ASP A 108 10.37 15.92 1.18
C ASP A 108 9.23 14.95 0.95
N LEU A 109 8.86 14.18 1.99
CA LEU A 109 7.81 13.18 1.94
C LEU A 109 6.43 13.78 1.66
N GLU A 110 6.20 15.01 2.11
CA GLU A 110 4.94 15.72 1.90
C GLU A 110 4.63 15.87 0.41
N MET A 111 5.64 16.15 -0.42
CA MET A 111 5.45 16.31 -1.86
C MET A 111 4.87 15.05 -2.50
N GLU A 112 5.39 13.88 -2.14
CA GLU A 112 4.91 12.60 -2.68
C GLU A 112 3.52 12.23 -2.14
N LEU A 113 3.25 12.54 -0.87
CA LEU A 113 1.94 12.36 -0.27
C LEU A 113 0.91 13.29 -0.92
N TYR A 114 1.25 14.58 -1.08
CA TYR A 114 0.36 15.57 -1.68
C TYR A 114 -0.02 15.21 -3.12
N GLU A 115 0.93 14.72 -3.93
CA GLU A 115 0.62 14.25 -5.29
C GLU A 115 -0.38 13.08 -5.28
N ALA A 116 -0.25 12.15 -4.33
CA ALA A 116 -1.19 11.05 -4.17
C ALA A 116 -2.58 11.56 -3.72
N VAL A 117 -2.62 12.48 -2.75
CA VAL A 117 -3.84 13.13 -2.27
C VAL A 117 -4.56 13.84 -3.42
N TYR A 118 -3.87 14.71 -4.15
CA TYR A 118 -4.43 15.47 -5.27
C TYR A 118 -5.01 14.56 -6.35
N MET A 119 -4.35 13.45 -6.66
CA MET A 119 -4.86 12.48 -7.61
C MET A 119 -6.18 11.84 -7.15
N TYR A 120 -6.29 11.51 -5.85
CA TYR A 120 -7.50 10.92 -5.30
C TYR A 120 -8.62 11.92 -5.06
N GLU A 121 -8.34 13.17 -4.72
CA GLU A 121 -9.36 14.23 -4.69
C GLU A 121 -10.09 14.33 -6.03
N ASN A 122 -9.33 14.37 -7.14
CA ASN A 122 -9.91 14.42 -8.49
C ASN A 122 -10.68 13.12 -8.83
N LEU A 123 -10.17 11.95 -8.42
CA LEU A 123 -10.82 10.66 -8.68
C LEU A 123 -12.12 10.49 -7.89
N LEU A 124 -12.16 11.00 -6.66
CA LEU A 124 -13.31 10.93 -5.77
C LEU A 124 -14.33 12.03 -6.04
N ALA A 125 -13.97 13.07 -6.80
CA ALA A 125 -14.88 14.13 -7.21
C ALA A 125 -16.10 13.51 -7.92
N GLY A 126 -17.29 13.70 -7.37
CA GLY A 126 -18.55 13.13 -7.89
C GLY A 126 -18.87 11.68 -7.44
N SER A 127 -18.01 11.04 -6.65
CA SER A 127 -18.28 9.69 -6.08
C SER A 127 -19.08 9.72 -4.78
N GLY A 128 -19.32 10.89 -4.21
CA GLY A 128 -19.96 11.09 -2.90
C GLY A 128 -19.00 10.86 -1.72
N MET A 129 -17.72 10.66 -1.96
CA MET A 129 -16.69 10.59 -0.93
C MET A 129 -15.92 11.91 -0.84
N THR A 130 -15.58 12.30 0.39
CA THR A 130 -14.73 13.46 0.66
C THR A 130 -13.36 13.00 1.16
N LEU A 131 -12.31 13.74 0.78
CA LEU A 131 -10.95 13.55 1.27
C LEU A 131 -10.54 14.83 1.99
N ALA A 132 -10.09 14.70 3.26
CA ALA A 132 -9.54 15.80 4.04
C ALA A 132 -8.06 15.51 4.30
N TYR A 133 -7.20 16.50 4.01
CA TYR A 133 -5.77 16.42 4.23
C TYR A 133 -5.34 17.46 5.26
N HIS A 134 -4.58 17.04 6.25
CA HIS A 134 -4.10 17.86 7.36
C HIS A 134 -2.59 17.72 7.50
N THR A 135 -1.90 18.84 7.50
CA THR A 135 -0.45 18.95 7.72
C THR A 135 -0.16 20.25 8.44
N GLU A 136 1.01 20.40 9.02
CA GLU A 136 1.48 21.64 9.61
C GLU A 136 2.26 22.44 8.56
N GLU A 137 1.71 23.55 8.09
CA GLU A 137 2.23 24.38 6.98
C GLU A 137 3.67 24.87 7.14
N THR A 138 4.20 24.87 8.37
CA THR A 138 5.56 25.39 8.68
C THR A 138 6.59 24.28 8.81
N GLU A 139 6.21 23.03 8.73
CA GLU A 139 7.11 21.88 8.89
C GLU A 139 7.57 21.33 7.53
N LEU A 140 8.79 20.82 7.50
CA LEU A 140 9.36 20.12 6.35
C LEU A 140 9.61 18.66 6.74
N TYR A 141 9.19 17.74 5.88
CA TYR A 141 9.15 16.30 6.18
C TYR A 141 10.21 15.53 5.40
N PHE A 142 11.52 15.91 5.59
CA PHE A 142 12.60 15.27 4.88
C PHE A 142 12.92 13.87 5.38
N MET A 143 13.14 12.96 4.44
CA MET A 143 13.66 11.63 4.68
C MET A 143 14.65 11.17 3.62
N ASN A 144 15.43 10.13 3.93
CA ASN A 144 16.22 9.39 2.97
C ASN A 144 15.46 8.15 2.53
N GLY A 145 15.23 8.01 1.23
CA GLY A 145 14.46 6.86 0.71
C GLY A 145 14.23 6.94 -0.78
N ASP A 146 13.45 6.00 -1.27
CA ASP A 146 12.99 5.96 -2.65
C ASP A 146 11.63 6.66 -2.75
N ARG A 147 11.63 7.87 -3.33
CA ARG A 147 10.43 8.69 -3.47
C ARG A 147 9.31 8.00 -4.24
N HIS A 148 9.66 7.27 -5.31
CA HIS A 148 8.68 6.57 -6.13
C HIS A 148 8.01 5.43 -5.36
N ARG A 149 8.78 4.72 -4.54
CA ARG A 149 8.25 3.65 -3.68
C ARG A 149 7.39 4.21 -2.55
N MET A 150 7.79 5.34 -1.94
CA MET A 150 6.94 6.00 -0.93
C MET A 150 5.63 6.50 -1.52
N LYS A 151 5.66 7.08 -2.71
CA LYS A 151 4.43 7.43 -3.43
C LYS A 151 3.54 6.21 -3.70
N GLN A 152 4.14 5.08 -4.10
CA GLN A 152 3.42 3.81 -4.29
C GLN A 152 2.73 3.36 -2.99
N VAL A 153 3.40 3.50 -1.83
CA VAL A 153 2.82 3.24 -0.49
C VAL A 153 1.55 4.06 -0.29
N PHE A 154 1.63 5.39 -0.51
CA PHE A 154 0.48 6.27 -0.30
C PHE A 154 -0.66 5.97 -1.25
N LEU A 155 -0.38 5.80 -2.53
CA LEU A 155 -1.39 5.45 -3.53
C LEU A 155 -2.13 4.16 -3.14
N ASN A 156 -1.41 3.15 -2.67
CA ASN A 156 -2.00 1.87 -2.29
C ASN A 156 -2.87 1.99 -1.02
N ILE A 157 -2.42 2.76 -0.02
CA ILE A 157 -3.20 2.95 1.22
C ILE A 157 -4.45 3.78 0.95
N ILE A 158 -4.34 4.86 0.16
CA ILE A 158 -5.48 5.72 -0.19
C ILE A 158 -6.47 4.97 -1.09
N ASP A 159 -5.99 4.13 -2.02
CA ASP A 159 -6.85 3.25 -2.85
C ASP A 159 -7.67 2.29 -1.98
N ASN A 160 -7.03 1.67 -0.99
CA ASN A 160 -7.71 0.82 -0.03
C ASN A 160 -8.77 1.60 0.76
N ALA A 161 -8.43 2.79 1.27
CA ALA A 161 -9.37 3.65 1.99
C ALA A 161 -10.55 4.08 1.10
N ALA A 162 -10.30 4.44 -0.17
CA ALA A 162 -11.34 4.78 -1.14
C ALA A 162 -12.25 3.60 -1.47
N LYS A 163 -11.68 2.39 -1.52
CA LYS A 163 -12.37 1.18 -1.89
C LYS A 163 -13.23 0.62 -0.75
N TYR A 164 -12.66 0.51 0.44
CA TYR A 164 -13.31 -0.09 1.61
C TYR A 164 -14.05 0.94 2.47
N GLY A 165 -13.70 2.21 2.34
CA GLY A 165 -14.30 3.34 3.06
C GLY A 165 -15.59 3.91 2.47
N LYS A 166 -16.09 3.37 1.34
CA LYS A 166 -17.26 3.92 0.62
C LYS A 166 -18.48 4.15 1.50
N SER A 167 -18.77 3.21 2.40
CA SER A 167 -19.93 3.33 3.30
C SER A 167 -19.83 4.48 4.31
N GLY A 168 -18.61 4.92 4.62
CA GLY A 168 -18.35 6.04 5.51
C GLY A 168 -18.29 7.39 4.81
N GLY A 169 -18.15 7.42 3.49
CA GLY A 169 -18.19 8.63 2.67
C GLY A 169 -17.03 9.61 2.89
N ARG A 170 -16.03 9.26 3.68
CA ARG A 170 -14.94 10.15 4.08
C ARG A 170 -13.62 9.43 4.25
N ILE A 171 -12.53 10.11 3.84
CA ILE A 171 -11.14 9.74 4.12
C ILE A 171 -10.47 10.94 4.78
N GLU A 172 -9.73 10.71 5.85
CA GLU A 172 -8.88 11.70 6.51
C GLU A 172 -7.42 11.27 6.41
N ILE A 173 -6.55 12.20 6.07
CA ILE A 173 -5.11 11.98 5.94
C ILE A 173 -4.40 13.03 6.80
N ASP A 174 -3.59 12.57 7.74
CA ASP A 174 -2.81 13.42 8.63
C ASP A 174 -1.32 13.15 8.41
N LEU A 175 -0.53 14.20 8.26
CA LEU A 175 0.93 14.17 8.20
C LEU A 175 1.49 14.96 9.37
N ARG A 176 2.41 14.37 10.14
CA ARG A 176 3.03 15.02 11.29
C ARG A 176 4.39 14.41 11.65
N HIS A 177 5.19 15.14 12.38
CA HIS A 177 6.31 14.58 13.11
C HIS A 177 5.87 13.88 14.39
N ALA A 178 6.54 12.79 14.72
CA ALA A 178 6.40 12.10 15.99
C ALA A 178 7.80 11.63 16.45
N ASP A 179 8.36 12.34 17.41
CA ASP A 179 9.75 12.15 17.89
C ASP A 179 10.77 12.27 16.73
N LYS A 180 11.35 11.15 16.32
CA LYS A 180 12.36 11.08 15.23
C LYS A 180 11.77 10.58 13.92
N ASP A 181 10.49 10.36 13.87
CA ASP A 181 9.81 9.79 12.72
C ASP A 181 8.83 10.80 12.10
N ILE A 182 8.61 10.65 10.81
CA ILE A 182 7.47 11.22 10.10
C ILE A 182 6.37 10.18 10.13
N VAL A 183 5.17 10.59 10.53
CA VAL A 183 4.00 9.71 10.61
C VAL A 183 2.91 10.20 9.67
N VAL A 184 2.50 9.34 8.76
CA VAL A 184 1.32 9.52 7.91
C VAL A 184 0.22 8.60 8.43
N CYS A 185 -0.96 9.15 8.69
CA CYS A 185 -2.17 8.41 9.04
C CYS A 185 -3.20 8.57 7.93
N VAL A 186 -3.66 7.48 7.36
CA VAL A 186 -4.80 7.46 6.43
C VAL A 186 -5.94 6.72 7.10
N ARG A 187 -7.06 7.41 7.31
CA ARG A 187 -8.24 6.88 7.99
C ARG A 187 -9.45 6.90 7.08
N ASP A 188 -10.09 5.76 6.93
CA ASP A 188 -11.43 5.63 6.39
C ASP A 188 -12.46 5.37 7.49
N PHE A 189 -13.72 5.59 7.17
CA PHE A 189 -14.87 5.39 8.07
C PHE A 189 -15.82 4.33 7.52
N GLY A 190 -15.25 3.35 6.82
CA GLY A 190 -16.00 2.27 6.19
C GLY A 190 -16.39 1.13 7.12
N ALA A 191 -16.50 -0.05 6.53
CA ALA A 191 -16.94 -1.26 7.24
C ALA A 191 -15.95 -1.74 8.32
N GLY A 192 -14.69 -1.29 8.28
CA GLY A 192 -13.62 -1.79 9.14
C GLY A 192 -13.27 -3.24 8.88
N ILE A 193 -12.33 -3.76 9.66
CA ILE A 193 -11.79 -5.12 9.55
C ILE A 193 -12.19 -5.89 10.82
N PRO A 194 -12.73 -7.12 10.70
CA PRO A 194 -12.98 -7.98 11.84
C PRO A 194 -11.69 -8.25 12.63
N GLU A 195 -11.77 -8.29 13.96
CA GLU A 195 -10.61 -8.51 14.84
C GLU A 195 -9.86 -9.81 14.50
N ALA A 196 -10.59 -10.86 14.13
CA ALA A 196 -10.02 -12.15 13.74
C ALA A 196 -9.20 -12.08 12.42
N GLU A 197 -9.47 -11.09 11.55
CA GLU A 197 -8.78 -10.90 10.27
C GLU A 197 -7.58 -9.95 10.37
N LEU A 198 -7.59 -9.05 11.35
CA LEU A 198 -6.59 -7.98 11.48
C LEU A 198 -5.12 -8.47 11.54
N PRO A 199 -4.78 -9.58 12.21
CA PRO A 199 -3.40 -10.11 12.19
C PRO A 199 -2.91 -10.54 10.81
N PHE A 200 -3.82 -10.87 9.90
CA PHE A 200 -3.52 -11.48 8.61
C PHE A 200 -3.54 -10.51 7.44
N VAL A 201 -4.06 -9.28 7.60
CA VAL A 201 -4.27 -8.33 6.48
C VAL A 201 -2.98 -7.88 5.78
N LYS A 202 -1.82 -8.03 6.43
CA LYS A 202 -0.50 -7.79 5.85
C LYS A 202 0.14 -9.05 5.27
N GLU A 203 -0.48 -10.22 5.48
CA GLU A 203 0.03 -11.46 4.90
C GLU A 203 -0.17 -11.45 3.39
N ARG A 204 0.78 -12.08 2.71
CA ARG A 204 0.76 -12.22 1.25
C ARG A 204 -0.43 -13.05 0.82
N PHE A 205 -1.09 -12.63 -0.25
CA PHE A 205 -2.26 -13.31 -0.83
C PHE A 205 -3.53 -13.29 0.05
N TYR A 206 -3.44 -12.67 1.22
CA TYR A 206 -4.60 -12.62 2.09
C TYR A 206 -5.67 -11.69 1.52
N LYS A 207 -6.88 -12.22 1.41
CA LYS A 207 -8.10 -11.47 1.10
C LYS A 207 -9.07 -11.71 2.23
N GLY A 208 -9.41 -10.65 2.95
CA GLY A 208 -10.44 -10.73 3.98
C GLY A 208 -11.80 -11.14 3.40
N SER A 209 -12.79 -11.20 4.27
CA SER A 209 -14.18 -11.55 3.92
C SER A 209 -14.88 -10.52 3.01
N SER A 210 -14.21 -9.40 2.70
CA SER A 210 -14.74 -8.36 1.81
C SER A 210 -14.94 -8.88 0.37
N LYS A 211 -16.08 -8.49 -0.23
CA LYS A 211 -16.40 -8.80 -1.63
C LYS A 211 -15.71 -7.89 -2.64
N GLU A 212 -14.95 -6.90 -2.17
CA GLU A 212 -14.26 -5.95 -3.03
C GLU A 212 -13.10 -6.64 -3.77
N ARG A 213 -12.93 -6.27 -5.04
CA ARG A 213 -11.87 -6.84 -5.90
C ARG A 213 -10.49 -6.33 -5.49
N GLY A 214 -9.46 -7.17 -5.55
CA GLY A 214 -8.07 -6.80 -5.30
C GLY A 214 -7.12 -7.98 -5.38
N SER A 215 -5.85 -7.72 -5.64
CA SER A 215 -4.80 -8.75 -5.77
C SER A 215 -4.49 -9.47 -4.43
N GLY A 216 -4.68 -8.80 -3.28
CA GLY A 216 -4.28 -9.31 -1.97
C GLY A 216 -2.76 -9.22 -1.71
N ILE A 217 -2.04 -8.48 -2.56
CA ILE A 217 -0.59 -8.25 -2.39
C ILE A 217 -0.24 -6.79 -2.05
N GLY A 218 -1.16 -5.86 -2.25
CA GLY A 218 -0.89 -4.44 -2.07
C GLY A 218 -0.37 -4.10 -0.67
N LEU A 219 -1.06 -4.50 0.39
CA LEU A 219 -0.63 -4.23 1.77
C LEU A 219 0.68 -4.93 2.15
N SER A 220 0.96 -6.12 1.62
CA SER A 220 2.23 -6.81 1.86
C SER A 220 3.40 -6.11 1.16
N ILE A 221 3.21 -5.60 -0.07
CA ILE A 221 4.20 -4.76 -0.76
C ILE A 221 4.41 -3.45 0.01
N THR A 222 3.34 -2.82 0.48
CA THR A 222 3.40 -1.60 1.29
C THR A 222 4.21 -1.82 2.56
N ASP A 223 3.94 -2.90 3.31
CA ASP A 223 4.67 -3.25 4.54
C ASP A 223 6.17 -3.48 4.27
N GLU A 224 6.50 -4.15 3.16
CA GLU A 224 7.89 -4.39 2.75
C GLU A 224 8.61 -3.10 2.36
N ILE A 225 7.98 -2.25 1.54
CA ILE A 225 8.57 -0.95 1.16
C ILE A 225 8.85 -0.11 2.42
N VAL A 226 7.88 -0.01 3.34
CA VAL A 226 8.05 0.75 4.58
C VAL A 226 9.17 0.17 5.44
N LYS A 227 9.27 -1.16 5.55
CA LYS A 227 10.38 -1.83 6.27
C LYS A 227 11.74 -1.56 5.64
N LEU A 228 11.84 -1.60 4.31
CA LEU A 228 13.10 -1.28 3.60
C LEU A 228 13.55 0.16 3.85
N HIS A 229 12.63 1.09 4.14
CA HIS A 229 12.91 2.46 4.56
C HIS A 229 13.21 2.60 6.07
N GLY A 230 13.32 1.48 6.81
CA GLY A 230 13.53 1.49 8.26
C GLY A 230 12.29 1.89 9.07
N GLY A 231 11.14 1.94 8.41
CA GLY A 231 9.87 2.36 8.98
C GLY A 231 8.99 1.22 9.51
N LYS A 232 7.78 1.58 9.90
CA LYS A 232 6.75 0.66 10.41
C LYS A 232 5.38 0.98 9.81
N LEU A 233 4.68 -0.07 9.35
CA LEU A 233 3.26 -0.02 8.97
C LEU A 233 2.41 -0.60 10.10
N GLU A 234 1.47 0.20 10.64
CA GLU A 234 0.52 -0.22 11.67
C GLU A 234 -0.92 -0.01 11.18
N ILE A 235 -1.77 -0.99 11.41
CA ILE A 235 -3.18 -0.94 11.01
C ILE A 235 -4.03 -1.08 12.26
N ARG A 236 -4.92 -0.11 12.49
CA ARG A 236 -5.92 -0.13 13.56
C ARG A 236 -7.29 -0.10 12.92
N SER A 237 -8.10 -1.06 13.24
CA SER A 237 -9.44 -1.17 12.68
C SER A 237 -10.40 -1.82 13.66
N LYS A 238 -11.66 -1.41 13.57
CA LYS A 238 -12.75 -2.05 14.27
C LYS A 238 -13.93 -2.15 13.33
N GLN A 239 -14.54 -3.31 13.28
CA GLN A 239 -15.69 -3.57 12.43
C GLN A 239 -16.81 -2.55 12.70
N GLY A 240 -17.29 -1.87 11.64
CA GLY A 240 -18.29 -0.83 11.70
C GLY A 240 -17.77 0.58 12.03
N GLU A 241 -16.48 0.74 12.39
CA GLU A 241 -15.89 2.04 12.75
C GLU A 241 -14.83 2.55 11.74
N GLY A 242 -14.50 1.72 10.73
CA GLY A 242 -13.51 2.03 9.71
C GLY A 242 -12.10 1.53 10.05
N THR A 243 -11.12 1.98 9.27
CA THR A 243 -9.72 1.57 9.37
C THR A 243 -8.80 2.80 9.37
N ALA A 244 -7.78 2.79 10.23
CA ALA A 244 -6.69 3.74 10.24
C ALA A 244 -5.38 3.02 9.97
N VAL A 245 -4.66 3.44 8.94
CA VAL A 245 -3.35 2.92 8.54
C VAL A 245 -2.30 3.97 8.86
N TYR A 246 -1.32 3.60 9.67
CA TYR A 246 -0.21 4.45 10.07
C TYR A 246 1.07 3.99 9.38
N VAL A 247 1.75 4.90 8.71
CA VAL A 247 3.09 4.73 8.15
C VAL A 247 4.03 5.62 8.93
N SER A 248 5.01 5.02 9.61
CA SER A 248 6.07 5.76 10.32
C SER A 248 7.38 5.50 9.59
N VAL A 249 8.13 6.55 9.25
CA VAL A 249 9.45 6.45 8.60
C VAL A 249 10.42 7.42 9.29
N PRO A 250 11.73 7.08 9.37
CA PRO A 250 12.72 7.96 9.99
C PRO A 250 12.81 9.32 9.29
N ALA A 251 12.68 10.39 10.05
CA ALA A 251 12.93 11.75 9.58
C ALA A 251 14.43 12.06 9.56
N ILE A 252 14.84 12.98 8.70
CA ILE A 252 16.16 13.60 8.77
C ILE A 252 16.01 15.08 9.12
N ASP A 253 17.02 15.61 9.81
CA ASP A 253 17.07 17.02 10.15
C ASP A 253 17.18 17.89 8.89
N VAL A 254 16.43 18.99 8.86
CA VAL A 254 16.36 19.94 7.72
C VAL A 254 17.73 20.49 7.34
N HIS A 255 18.60 20.78 8.33
CA HIS A 255 19.95 21.26 8.05
C HIS A 255 20.80 20.21 7.35
N THR A 256 20.64 18.93 7.74
CA THR A 256 21.29 17.79 7.07
C THR A 256 20.74 17.60 5.65
N ALA A 257 19.44 17.74 5.47
CA ALA A 257 18.79 17.60 4.16
C ALA A 257 19.22 18.68 3.15
N LEU A 258 19.40 19.91 3.63
CA LEU A 258 19.77 21.06 2.78
C LEU A 258 21.29 21.21 2.61
N GLY A 259 22.10 20.32 3.21
CA GLY A 259 23.58 20.39 3.12
C GLY A 259 24.18 21.63 3.83
N VAL A 260 23.43 22.24 4.76
CA VAL A 260 23.91 23.35 5.56
C VAL A 260 24.73 22.78 6.70
N GLU A 261 26.06 22.71 6.54
CA GLU A 261 26.96 22.40 7.64
C GLU A 261 26.73 23.42 8.77
N THR A 262 26.34 22.95 9.93
CA THR A 262 26.23 23.74 11.15
C THR A 262 27.67 24.13 11.57
N SER A 263 28.19 25.23 11.05
CA SER A 263 29.40 25.88 11.53
C SER A 263 29.12 26.61 12.85
N ILE A 264 28.67 25.87 13.89
CA ILE A 264 28.54 26.38 15.25
C ILE A 264 29.31 25.45 16.18
N ALA A 265 30.64 25.48 16.08
CA ALA A 265 31.54 24.95 17.09
C ALA A 265 32.96 25.51 16.90
N ALA A 266 33.13 26.84 16.83
CA ALA A 266 34.47 27.46 16.88
C ALA A 266 34.43 28.95 17.24
N GLU A 267 33.60 29.38 18.22
CA GLU A 267 33.73 30.71 18.81
C GLU A 267 33.43 30.71 20.32
N GLU A 268 34.11 29.84 21.07
CA GLU A 268 34.26 30.00 22.53
C GLU A 268 35.63 29.48 22.95
N ASN A 269 36.69 30.23 22.56
CA ASN A 269 37.98 30.16 23.24
C ASN A 269 38.94 31.24 22.69
N VAL A 270 38.58 32.51 22.83
CA VAL A 270 39.58 33.59 22.83
C VAL A 270 39.14 34.59 23.89
N ASP A 271 39.93 34.66 24.93
CA ASP A 271 40.18 35.77 25.82
C ASP A 271 39.90 35.54 27.31
N GLU A 272 40.79 34.81 27.96
CA GLU A 272 41.17 35.07 29.34
C GLU A 272 42.69 34.98 29.46
N SER A 273 43.37 36.05 29.05
CA SER A 273 44.73 36.34 29.53
C SER A 273 45.07 37.81 29.26
N LEU A 274 44.75 38.66 30.23
CA LEU A 274 45.52 39.91 30.58
C LEU A 274 45.08 40.38 31.97
#